data_bc861275f5aec320ddae49c31dbff102
#
_entry.id   bc861275f5aec320ddae49c31dbff102
#
_cell.length_a   1.000
_cell.length_b   1.000
_cell.length_c   1.000
_cell.angle_alpha   90.00
_cell.angle_beta   90.00
_cell.angle_gamma   90.00
#
_symmetry.space_group_name_H-M   'P 1'
#
loop_
_entity.id
_entity.type
_entity.pdbx_description
1 polymer ?
#
loop_
_entity_poly.entity_id
_entity_poly.type
_entity_poly.pdbx_seq_one_letter_code
_entity_poly.pdbx_strand_id
1 'polypeptide(L)'
;MLSAGPTMEPGARLRTPGVGRGGRSAGAARQSRISRGTVLLHADLHNHTLLSDGAGDPEAAFPSMRDAGLDIAALTDHAIRGATVEGTGTGGTPWIGLDRAGWRRTGELADAHDRPGEFTAIRGFEWSHPQLGHVNAWFTEDFTDVATHGAMDGLYAWLTRVGRHNGVRGTAGLAGFNHPGREHGRFAGFRYTPAVAEQVVSLEMFNRTDDYLFEGFAAGGTSPLVACLNAGWRTGLLGVSDEHGPEWGFSGPTGRSGLWVTEHSRAGVAEALRARRFFATRVAGLRVDATAGGLRMGSVLRHTDGPVEFVLDIEGAPGWIGRKLQAQVLRPDLPVPAVVDVVEVRCGDVTRFTVPMSIDDGHWTVLRVADPEALNSTPGPANHPANNEAIAYTSPWFLKA
;
A
#
# COMPACT_ATOMS: atom_id res chain seq x y z
N MET A 1 7.80 -34.67 52.66
CA MET A 1 6.50 -34.00 52.52
C MET A 1 6.74 -32.77 51.63
N LEU A 2 6.48 -32.90 50.35
CA LEU A 2 6.59 -31.83 49.37
C LEU A 2 5.16 -31.36 49.08
N SER A 3 4.87 -30.08 49.37
CA SER A 3 3.57 -29.46 49.12
C SER A 3 3.40 -29.15 47.65
N ALA A 4 2.28 -29.63 47.09
CA ALA A 4 1.88 -29.31 45.74
C ALA A 4 1.38 -27.87 45.68
N GLY A 5 1.91 -27.08 44.72
CA GLY A 5 1.39 -25.76 44.39
C GLY A 5 0.12 -25.83 43.50
N PRO A 6 -0.71 -24.81 43.49
CA PRO A 6 -1.99 -24.85 42.82
C PRO A 6 -1.86 -24.83 41.29
N THR A 7 -2.60 -25.71 40.63
CA THR A 7 -2.80 -25.74 39.18
C THR A 7 -3.59 -24.51 38.76
N MET A 8 -3.03 -23.70 37.83
CA MET A 8 -3.74 -22.63 37.16
C MET A 8 -4.71 -23.21 36.11
N GLU A 9 -5.97 -22.84 36.21
CA GLU A 9 -6.98 -23.11 35.18
C GLU A 9 -6.73 -22.25 33.93
N PRO A 10 -7.02 -22.74 32.71
CA PRO A 10 -6.77 -21.98 31.49
C PRO A 10 -7.76 -20.82 31.37
N GLY A 11 -7.19 -19.64 31.11
CA GLY A 11 -7.78 -18.33 31.16
C GLY A 11 -9.04 -18.11 30.32
N ALA A 12 -9.90 -17.29 30.86
CA ALA A 12 -11.08 -16.75 30.23
C ALA A 12 -10.71 -15.98 28.96
N ARG A 13 -11.31 -16.34 27.83
CA ARG A 13 -11.23 -15.59 26.60
C ARG A 13 -11.84 -14.21 26.81
N LEU A 14 -11.07 -13.15 26.66
CA LEU A 14 -11.55 -11.77 26.55
C LEU A 14 -12.49 -11.69 25.36
N ARG A 15 -13.80 -11.60 25.62
CA ARG A 15 -14.78 -11.24 24.60
C ARG A 15 -14.63 -9.76 24.30
N THR A 16 -14.13 -9.41 23.12
CA THR A 16 -14.26 -8.06 22.57
C THR A 16 -15.72 -7.74 22.38
N PRO A 17 -16.20 -6.55 22.80
CA PRO A 17 -17.58 -6.14 22.55
C PRO A 17 -17.82 -6.11 21.05
N GLY A 18 -18.86 -6.79 20.57
CA GLY A 18 -19.27 -6.76 19.19
C GLY A 18 -19.49 -5.32 18.74
N VAL A 19 -18.85 -4.92 17.65
CA VAL A 19 -19.09 -3.64 16.99
C VAL A 19 -20.53 -3.68 16.48
N GLY A 20 -21.43 -2.97 17.19
CA GLY A 20 -22.82 -2.84 16.78
C GLY A 20 -22.87 -2.25 15.37
N ARG A 21 -23.59 -2.91 14.45
CA ARG A 21 -23.97 -2.38 13.15
C ARG A 21 -24.84 -1.12 13.37
N GLY A 22 -24.20 0.01 13.57
CA GLY A 22 -24.83 1.32 13.52
C GLY A 22 -25.09 1.67 12.08
N GLY A 23 -26.36 1.56 11.63
CA GLY A 23 -26.78 2.02 10.30
C GLY A 23 -26.57 3.53 10.17
N ARG A 24 -25.42 3.91 9.62
CA ARG A 24 -25.22 5.23 9.03
C ARG A 24 -25.48 5.11 7.54
N SER A 25 -25.94 6.20 6.89
CA SER A 25 -25.96 6.27 5.44
C SER A 25 -24.50 6.11 4.95
N ALA A 26 -24.14 4.91 4.54
CA ALA A 26 -22.79 4.53 4.14
C ALA A 26 -22.24 5.41 2.99
N GLY A 27 -23.10 6.17 2.30
CA GLY A 27 -22.73 7.03 1.19
C GLY A 27 -21.92 8.27 1.57
N ALA A 28 -22.25 8.94 2.68
CA ALA A 28 -21.60 10.23 3.03
C ALA A 28 -20.15 10.05 3.54
N ALA A 29 -19.86 8.98 4.26
CA ALA A 29 -18.53 8.70 4.77
C ALA A 29 -17.52 8.36 3.66
N ARG A 30 -17.99 7.95 2.48
CA ARG A 30 -17.18 7.56 1.31
C ARG A 30 -17.06 8.66 0.27
N GLN A 31 -17.63 9.84 0.51
CA GLN A 31 -17.56 10.98 -0.40
C GLN A 31 -16.52 11.99 0.10
N SER A 32 -15.72 12.51 -0.83
CA SER A 32 -14.81 13.61 -0.55
C SER A 32 -15.58 14.93 -0.39
N ARG A 33 -15.15 15.75 0.56
CA ARG A 33 -15.67 17.13 0.74
C ARG A 33 -14.98 18.14 -0.16
N ILE A 34 -13.85 17.75 -0.79
CA ILE A 34 -13.00 18.64 -1.61
C ILE A 34 -12.89 18.21 -3.07
N SER A 35 -13.24 16.97 -3.40
CA SER A 35 -13.20 16.44 -4.76
C SER A 35 -14.51 15.74 -5.10
N ARG A 36 -14.90 15.73 -6.36
CA ARG A 36 -16.16 15.13 -6.82
C ARG A 36 -15.92 14.03 -7.86
N GLY A 37 -16.94 13.23 -8.14
CA GLY A 37 -16.93 12.21 -9.19
C GLY A 37 -16.21 10.92 -8.84
N THR A 38 -15.84 10.72 -7.56
CA THR A 38 -15.24 9.48 -7.07
C THR A 38 -15.82 9.07 -5.73
N VAL A 39 -15.73 7.78 -5.42
CA VAL A 39 -16.07 7.20 -4.12
C VAL A 39 -14.84 6.55 -3.51
N LEU A 40 -14.70 6.62 -2.19
CA LEU A 40 -13.63 5.94 -1.45
C LEU A 40 -13.97 4.46 -1.27
N LEU A 41 -13.03 3.61 -1.65
CA LEU A 41 -13.04 2.18 -1.38
C LEU A 41 -11.78 1.80 -0.60
N HIS A 42 -11.95 0.94 0.42
CA HIS A 42 -10.83 0.41 1.20
C HIS A 42 -10.35 -0.90 0.60
N ALA A 43 -9.03 -1.03 0.48
CA ALA A 43 -8.39 -2.12 -0.22
C ALA A 43 -7.26 -2.76 0.59
N ASP A 44 -7.07 -4.06 0.37
CA ASP A 44 -5.84 -4.77 0.63
C ASP A 44 -5.41 -5.51 -0.64
N LEU A 45 -4.26 -5.11 -1.20
CA LEU A 45 -3.81 -5.56 -2.52
C LEU A 45 -2.63 -6.52 -2.46
N HIS A 46 -2.29 -7.05 -1.26
CA HIS A 46 -1.17 -7.96 -1.05
C HIS A 46 -1.52 -9.01 0.01
N ASN A 47 -1.81 -10.23 -0.44
CA ASN A 47 -2.22 -11.33 0.43
C ASN A 47 -1.79 -12.68 -0.14
N HIS A 48 -1.43 -13.62 0.74
CA HIS A 48 -0.97 -14.95 0.45
C HIS A 48 -1.91 -16.04 0.97
N THR A 49 -1.86 -17.21 0.35
CA THR A 49 -2.68 -18.37 0.69
C THR A 49 -1.84 -19.66 0.66
N LEU A 50 -2.48 -20.80 0.87
CA LEU A 50 -1.87 -22.13 0.67
C LEU A 50 -1.44 -22.42 -0.80
N LEU A 51 -1.71 -21.51 -1.74
CA LEU A 51 -1.18 -21.60 -3.11
C LEU A 51 0.30 -21.20 -3.18
N SER A 52 0.83 -20.58 -2.13
CA SER A 52 2.24 -20.33 -1.91
C SER A 52 2.64 -20.74 -0.48
N ASP A 53 3.10 -19.83 0.33
CA ASP A 53 3.57 -20.05 1.70
C ASP A 53 2.62 -19.53 2.79
N GLY A 54 1.46 -19.01 2.41
CA GLY A 54 0.40 -18.65 3.34
C GLY A 54 -0.22 -19.89 4.01
N ALA A 55 -0.80 -19.70 5.19
CA ALA A 55 -1.39 -20.79 5.99
C ALA A 55 -2.90 -20.99 5.77
N GLY A 56 -3.57 -20.08 5.05
CA GLY A 56 -5.01 -20.08 4.90
C GLY A 56 -5.51 -20.65 3.58
N ASP A 57 -6.69 -21.26 3.62
CA ASP A 57 -7.37 -21.81 2.44
C ASP A 57 -7.75 -20.67 1.47
N PRO A 58 -7.32 -20.71 0.19
CA PRO A 58 -7.67 -19.68 -0.79
C PRO A 58 -9.18 -19.47 -0.98
N GLU A 59 -10.00 -20.51 -0.74
CA GLU A 59 -11.47 -20.42 -0.80
C GLU A 59 -12.04 -19.44 0.25
N ALA A 60 -11.39 -19.32 1.40
CA ALA A 60 -11.84 -18.48 2.51
C ALA A 60 -11.34 -17.03 2.39
N ALA A 61 -10.34 -16.74 1.55
CA ALA A 61 -9.64 -15.47 1.57
C ALA A 61 -10.52 -14.27 1.18
N PHE A 62 -11.15 -14.29 -0.01
CA PHE A 62 -12.02 -13.18 -0.44
C PHE A 62 -13.25 -13.00 0.47
N PRO A 63 -13.96 -14.07 0.89
CA PRO A 63 -15.01 -13.95 1.90
C PRO A 63 -14.54 -13.29 3.19
N SER A 64 -13.39 -13.72 3.74
CA SER A 64 -12.82 -13.15 4.98
C SER A 64 -12.54 -11.65 4.83
N MET A 65 -11.88 -11.23 3.75
CA MET A 65 -11.57 -9.83 3.49
C MET A 65 -12.81 -8.97 3.31
N ARG A 66 -13.82 -9.45 2.58
CA ARG A 66 -15.10 -8.76 2.43
C ARG A 66 -15.83 -8.63 3.76
N ASP A 67 -15.90 -9.70 4.56
CA ASP A 67 -16.60 -9.73 5.83
C ASP A 67 -15.89 -8.87 6.89
N ALA A 68 -14.56 -8.68 6.75
CA ALA A 68 -13.78 -7.71 7.52
C ALA A 68 -14.02 -6.25 7.09
N GLY A 69 -14.79 -6.01 6.03
CA GLY A 69 -15.21 -4.68 5.58
C GLY A 69 -14.30 -4.03 4.53
N LEU A 70 -13.43 -4.81 3.88
CA LEU A 70 -12.75 -4.35 2.68
C LEU A 70 -13.71 -4.32 1.48
N ASP A 71 -13.49 -3.36 0.59
CA ASP A 71 -14.24 -3.21 -0.66
C ASP A 71 -13.50 -3.83 -1.84
N ILE A 72 -12.17 -3.92 -1.72
CA ILE A 72 -11.27 -4.39 -2.76
C ILE A 72 -10.24 -5.30 -2.10
N ALA A 73 -9.98 -6.46 -2.70
CA ALA A 73 -8.94 -7.37 -2.27
C ALA A 73 -8.22 -8.01 -3.45
N ALA A 74 -6.93 -8.30 -3.29
CA ALA A 74 -6.16 -9.09 -4.24
C ALA A 74 -5.50 -10.28 -3.55
N LEU A 75 -5.47 -11.42 -4.23
CA LEU A 75 -4.59 -12.53 -3.91
C LEU A 75 -3.34 -12.43 -4.77
N THR A 76 -2.18 -12.49 -4.14
CA THR A 76 -0.88 -12.24 -4.75
C THR A 76 0.16 -13.26 -4.29
N ASP A 77 -0.23 -14.53 -4.30
CA ASP A 77 0.65 -15.64 -3.93
C ASP A 77 2.02 -15.58 -4.64
N HIS A 78 3.09 -15.97 -3.94
CA HIS A 78 4.46 -15.90 -4.44
C HIS A 78 4.68 -16.66 -5.75
N ALA A 79 5.24 -16.01 -6.74
CA ALA A 79 5.69 -16.59 -8.01
C ALA A 79 7.21 -16.76 -8.01
N ILE A 80 7.68 -17.80 -7.31
CA ILE A 80 9.11 -18.04 -7.03
C ILE A 80 9.63 -19.40 -7.54
N ARG A 81 8.86 -20.14 -8.28
CA ARG A 81 9.16 -21.53 -8.66
C ARG A 81 10.65 -21.82 -8.88
N GLY A 82 11.20 -22.77 -8.10
CA GLY A 82 12.55 -23.31 -8.25
C GLY A 82 13.68 -22.46 -7.63
N ALA A 83 13.39 -21.35 -6.95
CA ALA A 83 14.41 -20.65 -6.19
C ALA A 83 14.57 -21.31 -4.81
N THR A 84 15.74 -21.89 -4.57
CA THR A 84 16.16 -22.25 -3.20
C THR A 84 16.69 -20.99 -2.53
N VAL A 85 16.02 -20.51 -1.49
CA VAL A 85 16.56 -19.43 -0.66
C VAL A 85 17.57 -20.05 0.29
N GLU A 86 18.86 -19.90 -0.03
CA GLU A 86 19.92 -20.14 0.93
C GLU A 86 19.86 -19.00 1.97
N GLY A 87 19.55 -19.31 3.23
CA GLY A 87 19.75 -18.37 4.31
C GLY A 87 18.63 -18.15 5.31
N THR A 88 17.47 -18.76 5.21
CA THR A 88 16.53 -18.80 6.34
C THR A 88 16.86 -20.04 7.19
N GLY A 89 17.37 -19.86 8.40
CA GLY A 89 17.91 -20.85 9.30
C GLY A 89 16.96 -21.95 9.81
N THR A 90 16.06 -22.45 9.00
CA THR A 90 15.21 -23.59 9.28
C THR A 90 15.19 -24.50 8.05
N GLY A 91 16.16 -25.43 8.01
CA GLY A 91 16.15 -26.66 7.22
C GLY A 91 15.35 -26.68 5.91
N GLY A 92 15.91 -26.10 4.84
CA GLY A 92 15.76 -26.49 3.44
C GLY A 92 14.41 -26.93 2.89
N THR A 93 13.28 -26.40 3.36
CA THR A 93 12.00 -26.64 2.69
C THR A 93 11.95 -25.77 1.42
N PRO A 94 11.76 -26.35 0.21
CA PRO A 94 11.58 -25.55 -0.98
C PRO A 94 10.38 -24.60 -0.78
N TRP A 95 10.55 -23.33 -1.10
CA TRP A 95 9.40 -22.42 -1.15
C TRP A 95 8.39 -22.95 -2.14
N ILE A 96 7.16 -23.16 -1.68
CA ILE A 96 6.04 -23.49 -2.53
C ILE A 96 5.60 -22.20 -3.17
N GLY A 97 5.75 -22.07 -4.48
CA GLY A 97 5.27 -20.90 -5.22
C GLY A 97 4.11 -21.26 -6.13
N LEU A 98 3.44 -20.25 -6.59
CA LEU A 98 2.29 -20.32 -7.50
C LEU A 98 2.68 -21.09 -8.78
N ASP A 99 1.93 -22.12 -9.10
CA ASP A 99 2.01 -22.85 -10.36
C ASP A 99 0.84 -22.47 -11.30
N ARG A 100 0.79 -23.07 -12.49
CA ARG A 100 -0.30 -22.80 -13.45
C ARG A 100 -1.68 -23.25 -12.95
N ALA A 101 -1.76 -24.23 -12.10
CA ALA A 101 -3.03 -24.69 -11.53
C ALA A 101 -3.49 -23.70 -10.47
N GLY A 102 -2.61 -23.28 -9.57
CA GLY A 102 -2.85 -22.24 -8.58
C GLY A 102 -3.22 -20.91 -9.24
N TRP A 103 -2.50 -20.49 -10.29
CA TRP A 103 -2.84 -19.28 -11.04
C TRP A 103 -4.27 -19.31 -11.62
N ARG A 104 -4.68 -20.45 -12.21
CA ARG A 104 -6.07 -20.61 -12.68
C ARG A 104 -7.06 -20.54 -11.51
N ARG A 105 -6.72 -21.25 -10.41
CA ARG A 105 -7.59 -21.28 -9.23
C ARG A 105 -7.80 -19.87 -8.64
N THR A 106 -6.74 -19.08 -8.50
CA THR A 106 -6.85 -17.67 -8.06
C THR A 106 -7.80 -16.88 -8.98
N GLY A 107 -7.72 -17.11 -10.30
CA GLY A 107 -8.61 -16.48 -11.27
C GLY A 107 -10.08 -16.86 -11.09
N GLU A 108 -10.35 -18.17 -10.94
CA GLU A 108 -11.69 -18.69 -10.68
C GLU A 108 -12.29 -18.11 -9.40
N LEU A 109 -11.51 -18.04 -8.33
CA LEU A 109 -11.91 -17.45 -7.05
C LEU A 109 -12.18 -15.96 -7.19
N ALA A 110 -11.30 -15.21 -7.84
CA ALA A 110 -11.50 -13.80 -8.08
C ALA A 110 -12.80 -13.54 -8.87
N ASP A 111 -13.07 -14.34 -9.93
CA ASP A 111 -14.28 -14.20 -10.72
C ASP A 111 -15.55 -14.62 -9.95
N ALA A 112 -15.45 -15.65 -9.11
CA ALA A 112 -16.56 -16.12 -8.28
C ALA A 112 -16.96 -15.10 -7.20
N HIS A 113 -16.03 -14.27 -6.72
CA HIS A 113 -16.26 -13.31 -5.63
C HIS A 113 -16.37 -11.85 -6.10
N ASP A 114 -16.03 -11.55 -7.35
CA ASP A 114 -16.20 -10.20 -7.88
C ASP A 114 -17.68 -9.83 -8.00
N ARG A 115 -18.07 -8.73 -7.38
CA ARG A 115 -19.44 -8.20 -7.37
C ARG A 115 -19.38 -6.70 -7.63
N PRO A 116 -19.44 -6.26 -8.90
CA PRO A 116 -19.42 -4.84 -9.24
C PRO A 116 -20.44 -4.05 -8.41
N GLY A 117 -19.99 -2.95 -7.81
CA GLY A 117 -20.79 -2.14 -6.89
C GLY A 117 -20.75 -2.56 -5.42
N GLU A 118 -20.24 -3.76 -5.10
CA GLU A 118 -20.24 -4.31 -3.73
C GLU A 118 -18.85 -4.73 -3.25
N PHE A 119 -18.11 -5.49 -4.04
CA PHE A 119 -16.80 -6.02 -3.72
C PHE A 119 -16.00 -6.31 -4.99
N THR A 120 -14.76 -5.85 -5.05
CA THR A 120 -13.85 -6.11 -6.17
C THR A 120 -12.79 -7.12 -5.76
N ALA A 121 -12.87 -8.33 -6.33
CA ALA A 121 -11.87 -9.38 -6.16
C ALA A 121 -10.89 -9.38 -7.33
N ILE A 122 -9.59 -9.35 -7.03
CA ILE A 122 -8.53 -9.19 -8.02
C ILE A 122 -7.59 -10.39 -7.97
N ARG A 123 -7.33 -10.98 -9.14
CA ARG A 123 -6.23 -11.91 -9.33
C ARG A 123 -4.94 -11.14 -9.54
N GLY A 124 -3.92 -11.49 -8.78
CA GLY A 124 -2.56 -11.02 -8.92
C GLY A 124 -1.55 -12.10 -8.58
N PHE A 125 -0.31 -11.77 -8.59
CA PHE A 125 0.79 -12.60 -8.08
C PHE A 125 1.91 -11.69 -7.57
N GLU A 126 2.76 -12.21 -6.70
CA GLU A 126 3.98 -11.57 -6.27
C GLU A 126 5.20 -12.23 -6.92
N TRP A 127 5.86 -11.52 -7.85
CA TRP A 127 7.17 -11.93 -8.35
C TRP A 127 8.21 -11.71 -7.23
N SER A 128 8.75 -12.79 -6.69
CA SER A 128 9.46 -12.78 -5.41
C SER A 128 10.92 -13.18 -5.58
N HIS A 129 11.77 -12.19 -5.89
CA HIS A 129 13.19 -12.43 -6.05
C HIS A 129 13.94 -12.23 -4.72
N PRO A 130 14.68 -13.23 -4.21
CA PRO A 130 15.26 -13.21 -2.86
C PRO A 130 16.30 -12.11 -2.62
N GLN A 131 16.83 -11.50 -3.66
CA GLN A 131 17.85 -10.44 -3.54
C GLN A 131 17.41 -9.10 -4.13
N LEU A 132 16.56 -9.11 -5.17
CA LEU A 132 16.16 -7.88 -5.86
C LEU A 132 14.89 -7.26 -5.31
N GLY A 133 14.14 -7.98 -4.47
CA GLY A 133 12.88 -7.54 -3.91
C GLY A 133 11.67 -8.14 -4.61
N HIS A 134 10.49 -7.86 -4.07
CA HIS A 134 9.24 -8.44 -4.50
C HIS A 134 8.38 -7.40 -5.22
N VAL A 135 7.68 -7.83 -6.25
CA VAL A 135 6.85 -6.97 -7.08
C VAL A 135 5.49 -7.62 -7.29
N ASN A 136 4.44 -7.01 -6.79
CA ASN A 136 3.08 -7.41 -7.13
C ASN A 136 2.75 -7.05 -8.57
N ALA A 137 2.02 -7.95 -9.24
CA ALA A 137 1.41 -7.69 -10.53
C ALA A 137 -0.09 -8.02 -10.47
N TRP A 138 -0.93 -7.09 -10.98
CA TRP A 138 -2.38 -7.20 -10.99
C TRP A 138 -2.93 -6.99 -12.40
N PHE A 139 -4.16 -7.47 -12.64
CA PHE A 139 -4.89 -7.31 -13.91
C PHE A 139 -4.16 -7.90 -15.11
N THR A 140 -3.46 -9.03 -14.91
CA THR A 140 -2.78 -9.78 -15.96
C THR A 140 -3.54 -11.06 -16.29
N GLU A 141 -3.52 -11.51 -17.55
CA GLU A 141 -4.12 -12.80 -17.94
C GLU A 141 -3.18 -13.97 -17.69
N ASP A 142 -1.87 -13.71 -17.62
CA ASP A 142 -0.83 -14.70 -17.33
C ASP A 142 0.04 -14.20 -16.15
N PHE A 143 0.91 -15.06 -15.64
CA PHE A 143 1.89 -14.75 -14.64
C PHE A 143 3.29 -15.15 -15.07
N THR A 144 4.29 -14.64 -14.37
CA THR A 144 5.68 -15.08 -14.51
C THR A 144 6.31 -15.29 -13.14
N ASP A 145 7.33 -16.11 -13.10
CA ASP A 145 8.08 -16.44 -11.90
C ASP A 145 9.57 -16.07 -12.02
N VAL A 146 10.27 -16.11 -10.89
CA VAL A 146 11.71 -15.82 -10.81
C VAL A 146 12.56 -16.83 -11.61
N ALA A 147 12.11 -18.08 -11.75
CA ALA A 147 12.83 -19.07 -12.56
C ALA A 147 12.77 -18.73 -14.06
N THR A 148 11.68 -18.13 -14.52
CA THR A 148 11.50 -17.74 -15.92
C THR A 148 12.10 -16.38 -16.22
N HIS A 149 11.96 -15.40 -15.31
CA HIS A 149 12.45 -14.03 -15.45
C HIS A 149 13.17 -13.62 -14.15
N GLY A 150 14.37 -14.14 -13.94
CA GLY A 150 15.16 -14.05 -12.72
C GLY A 150 15.91 -12.73 -12.53
N ALA A 151 15.52 -11.67 -13.22
CA ALA A 151 16.11 -10.32 -13.06
C ALA A 151 15.05 -9.25 -13.29
N MET A 152 15.27 -8.05 -12.74
CA MET A 152 14.33 -6.93 -12.91
C MET A 152 14.07 -6.62 -14.41
N ASP A 153 15.10 -6.66 -15.26
CA ASP A 153 14.93 -6.44 -16.70
C ASP A 153 14.05 -7.49 -17.36
N GLY A 154 14.14 -8.74 -16.91
CA GLY A 154 13.28 -9.83 -17.38
C GLY A 154 11.82 -9.61 -16.98
N LEU A 155 11.58 -9.24 -15.73
CA LEU A 155 10.24 -8.87 -15.26
C LEU A 155 9.69 -7.66 -16.02
N TYR A 156 10.49 -6.62 -16.23
CA TYR A 156 10.07 -5.42 -16.96
C TYR A 156 9.76 -5.72 -18.43
N ALA A 157 10.58 -6.54 -19.08
CA ALA A 157 10.31 -6.99 -20.44
C ALA A 157 8.99 -7.80 -20.53
N TRP A 158 8.72 -8.64 -19.51
CA TRP A 158 7.45 -9.37 -19.42
C TRP A 158 6.26 -8.41 -19.22
N LEU A 159 6.35 -7.47 -18.29
CA LEU A 159 5.31 -6.45 -18.05
C LEU A 159 5.01 -5.65 -19.32
N THR A 160 6.03 -5.24 -20.06
CA THR A 160 5.87 -4.50 -21.34
C THR A 160 5.06 -5.31 -22.36
N ARG A 161 5.28 -6.62 -22.43
CA ARG A 161 4.58 -7.53 -23.35
C ARG A 161 3.12 -7.72 -22.91
N VAL A 162 2.90 -8.04 -21.64
CA VAL A 162 1.57 -8.27 -21.06
C VAL A 162 0.74 -6.98 -21.07
N GLY A 163 1.37 -5.84 -20.81
CA GLY A 163 0.73 -4.54 -20.84
C GLY A 163 0.18 -4.13 -22.22
N ARG A 164 0.63 -4.78 -23.31
CA ARG A 164 0.15 -4.51 -24.67
C ARG A 164 -0.99 -5.40 -25.13
N HIS A 165 -1.14 -6.57 -24.52
CA HIS A 165 -2.01 -7.62 -25.05
C HIS A 165 -3.11 -8.06 -24.10
N ASN A 166 -2.94 -7.92 -22.78
CA ASN A 166 -3.78 -8.60 -21.81
C ASN A 166 -4.17 -7.67 -20.66
N GLY A 167 -5.38 -7.82 -20.18
CA GLY A 167 -5.92 -7.09 -19.04
C GLY A 167 -7.44 -7.13 -19.04
N VAL A 168 -8.04 -6.67 -17.98
CA VAL A 168 -9.47 -6.29 -17.98
C VAL A 168 -9.67 -5.39 -19.20
N ARG A 169 -10.64 -5.67 -20.06
CA ARG A 169 -10.82 -5.06 -21.39
C ARG A 169 -10.29 -3.62 -21.47
N GLY A 170 -9.18 -3.41 -22.20
CA GLY A 170 -8.56 -2.11 -22.38
C GLY A 170 -7.61 -1.66 -21.24
N THR A 171 -7.31 -2.51 -20.25
CA THR A 171 -6.34 -2.21 -19.20
C THR A 171 -5.10 -3.08 -19.34
N ALA A 172 -3.92 -2.45 -19.41
CA ALA A 172 -2.65 -3.14 -19.30
C ALA A 172 -2.46 -3.62 -17.85
N GLY A 173 -1.70 -4.71 -17.64
CA GLY A 173 -1.26 -5.16 -16.32
C GLY A 173 -0.57 -4.03 -15.55
N LEU A 174 -0.75 -4.01 -14.24
CA LEU A 174 -0.15 -3.05 -13.32
C LEU A 174 0.80 -3.77 -12.36
N ALA A 175 1.78 -3.05 -11.83
CA ALA A 175 2.73 -3.59 -10.87
C ALA A 175 3.04 -2.57 -9.76
N GLY A 176 3.53 -3.08 -8.63
CA GLY A 176 3.96 -2.28 -7.49
C GLY A 176 5.17 -2.86 -6.80
N PHE A 177 6.04 -2.01 -6.27
CA PHE A 177 7.16 -2.39 -5.43
C PHE A 177 6.68 -2.69 -4.02
N ASN A 178 6.97 -3.92 -3.53
CA ASN A 178 6.52 -4.41 -2.23
C ASN A 178 7.58 -4.19 -1.16
N HIS A 179 7.16 -3.98 0.10
CA HIS A 179 7.99 -3.93 1.32
C HIS A 179 9.47 -3.51 1.06
N PRO A 180 9.71 -2.31 0.55
CA PRO A 180 10.99 -1.89 0.01
C PRO A 180 12.04 -1.69 1.11
N GLY A 181 12.85 -2.68 1.39
CA GLY A 181 13.88 -2.60 2.41
C GLY A 181 14.27 -3.93 2.98
N ARG A 182 13.46 -4.95 2.77
CA ARG A 182 13.77 -6.30 3.24
C ARG A 182 14.93 -6.93 2.45
N GLU A 183 15.05 -6.59 1.16
CA GLU A 183 16.06 -7.15 0.27
C GLU A 183 17.18 -6.14 -0.03
N HIS A 184 18.42 -6.60 -0.02
CA HIS A 184 19.60 -5.74 -0.24
C HIS A 184 19.64 -5.10 -1.62
N GLY A 185 19.14 -5.77 -2.66
CA GLY A 185 19.18 -5.32 -4.04
C GLY A 185 18.13 -4.28 -4.43
N ARG A 186 17.13 -4.05 -3.59
CA ARG A 186 16.07 -3.02 -3.72
C ARG A 186 15.71 -2.68 -5.16
N PHE A 187 15.13 -3.63 -5.90
CA PHE A 187 14.68 -3.41 -7.28
C PHE A 187 15.79 -2.88 -8.20
N ALA A 188 17.00 -3.45 -8.07
CA ALA A 188 18.21 -2.98 -8.77
C ALA A 188 18.48 -1.47 -8.54
N GLY A 189 18.32 -1.00 -7.28
CA GLY A 189 18.48 0.39 -6.89
C GLY A 189 17.38 1.30 -7.42
N PHE A 190 16.17 0.78 -7.62
CA PHE A 190 15.05 1.49 -8.25
C PHE A 190 15.38 2.03 -9.65
N ARG A 191 16.26 1.36 -10.40
CA ARG A 191 16.65 1.81 -11.74
C ARG A 191 15.42 2.07 -12.62
N TYR A 192 15.25 3.33 -12.99
CA TYR A 192 14.11 3.76 -13.79
C TYR A 192 14.12 3.16 -15.20
N THR A 193 13.01 2.57 -15.60
CA THR A 193 12.83 1.94 -16.91
C THR A 193 11.60 2.53 -17.60
N PRO A 194 11.79 3.47 -18.55
CA PRO A 194 10.67 4.17 -19.21
C PRO A 194 9.63 3.26 -19.84
N ALA A 195 10.04 2.08 -20.32
CA ALA A 195 9.15 1.15 -21.03
C ALA A 195 8.01 0.60 -20.16
N VAL A 196 8.18 0.59 -18.82
CA VAL A 196 7.19 0.11 -17.85
C VAL A 196 6.75 1.16 -16.85
N ALA A 197 7.16 2.41 -17.02
CA ALA A 197 6.90 3.48 -16.05
C ALA A 197 5.41 3.74 -15.80
N GLU A 198 4.56 3.53 -16.81
CA GLU A 198 3.11 3.67 -16.66
C GLU A 198 2.44 2.46 -16.00
N GLN A 199 3.11 1.30 -15.97
CA GLN A 199 2.60 0.06 -15.39
C GLN A 199 3.02 -0.10 -13.93
N VAL A 200 4.20 0.41 -13.53
CA VAL A 200 4.63 0.43 -12.14
C VAL A 200 3.97 1.61 -11.45
N VAL A 201 2.89 1.33 -10.72
CA VAL A 201 1.98 2.37 -10.21
C VAL A 201 2.12 2.64 -8.71
N SER A 202 2.78 1.76 -7.95
CA SER A 202 2.81 1.88 -6.49
C SER A 202 4.14 1.49 -5.87
N LEU A 203 4.34 2.04 -4.67
CA LEU A 203 5.36 1.68 -3.69
C LEU A 203 4.65 1.45 -2.36
N GLU A 204 4.91 0.35 -1.70
CA GLU A 204 4.39 0.11 -0.35
C GLU A 204 5.11 0.99 0.66
N MET A 205 4.33 1.74 1.44
CA MET A 205 4.81 2.52 2.58
C MET A 205 4.46 1.89 3.92
N PHE A 206 3.33 1.17 3.96
CA PHE A 206 2.97 0.30 5.07
C PHE A 206 2.82 -1.13 4.56
N ASN A 207 3.49 -2.05 5.26
CA ASN A 207 3.27 -3.47 5.05
C ASN A 207 3.23 -4.11 6.44
N ARG A 208 2.16 -4.84 6.75
CA ARG A 208 1.89 -5.26 8.13
C ARG A 208 1.93 -4.05 9.08
N THR A 209 2.78 -4.12 10.10
CA THR A 209 3.02 -3.03 11.06
C THR A 209 4.21 -2.13 10.69
N ASP A 210 4.94 -2.44 9.61
CA ASP A 210 6.14 -1.71 9.20
C ASP A 210 5.80 -0.38 8.50
N ASP A 211 6.62 0.64 8.75
CA ASP A 211 6.65 1.92 8.07
C ASP A 211 8.00 2.09 7.37
N TYR A 212 7.99 2.14 6.06
CA TYR A 212 9.22 2.17 5.25
C TYR A 212 9.82 3.57 5.05
N LEU A 213 9.30 4.63 5.70
CA LEU A 213 9.83 5.98 5.50
C LEU A 213 11.33 6.08 5.76
N PHE A 214 11.78 5.44 6.85
CA PHE A 214 13.19 5.47 7.26
C PHE A 214 13.90 4.12 7.12
N GLU A 215 13.30 3.20 6.36
CA GLU A 215 13.89 1.88 6.18
C GLU A 215 15.28 1.95 5.56
N GLY A 216 16.21 1.21 6.19
CA GLY A 216 17.62 1.18 5.80
C GLY A 216 18.44 2.39 6.26
N PHE A 217 17.85 3.45 6.81
CA PHE A 217 18.58 4.62 7.30
C PHE A 217 19.63 4.25 8.36
N ALA A 218 19.26 3.43 9.34
CA ALA A 218 20.17 3.01 10.40
C ALA A 218 21.39 2.23 9.88
N ALA A 219 21.29 1.61 8.71
CA ALA A 219 22.38 0.94 8.01
C ALA A 219 23.12 1.87 7.02
N GLY A 220 22.88 3.18 7.04
CA GLY A 220 23.50 4.16 6.14
C GLY A 220 22.87 4.21 4.75
N GLY A 221 21.70 3.60 4.56
CA GLY A 221 20.97 3.61 3.31
C GLY A 221 20.07 4.84 3.13
N THR A 222 19.54 4.99 1.92
CA THR A 222 18.56 6.01 1.57
C THR A 222 17.14 5.48 1.78
N SER A 223 16.23 6.31 2.27
CA SER A 223 14.79 6.04 2.33
C SER A 223 14.27 5.48 0.99
N PRO A 224 13.51 4.38 1.01
CA PRO A 224 12.92 3.83 -0.22
C PRO A 224 12.04 4.82 -0.98
N LEU A 225 11.29 5.66 -0.25
CA LEU A 225 10.49 6.74 -0.83
C LEU A 225 11.36 7.68 -1.66
N VAL A 226 12.46 8.16 -1.09
CA VAL A 226 13.41 9.06 -1.75
C VAL A 226 14.08 8.37 -2.92
N ALA A 227 14.59 7.14 -2.73
CA ALA A 227 15.27 6.39 -3.77
C ALA A 227 14.36 6.12 -4.99
N CYS A 228 13.11 5.70 -4.74
CA CYS A 228 12.15 5.41 -5.80
C CYS A 228 11.75 6.67 -6.60
N LEU A 229 11.31 7.72 -5.89
CA LEU A 229 10.78 8.92 -6.55
C LEU A 229 11.90 9.75 -7.21
N ASN A 230 13.11 9.82 -6.61
CA ASN A 230 14.26 10.51 -7.20
C ASN A 230 14.82 9.77 -8.42
N ALA A 231 14.65 8.44 -8.50
CA ALA A 231 14.97 7.69 -9.72
C ALA A 231 14.07 8.04 -10.91
N GLY A 232 12.93 8.71 -10.68
CA GLY A 232 11.99 9.14 -11.72
C GLY A 232 10.68 8.32 -11.76
N TRP A 233 10.52 7.33 -10.90
CA TRP A 233 9.27 6.59 -10.81
C TRP A 233 8.13 7.48 -10.33
N ARG A 234 6.97 7.34 -10.96
CA ARG A 234 5.75 8.03 -10.56
C ARG A 234 4.82 7.05 -9.86
N THR A 235 5.26 6.50 -8.74
CA THR A 235 4.45 5.59 -7.94
C THR A 235 3.55 6.38 -6.98
N GLY A 236 2.32 5.89 -6.80
CA GLY A 236 1.53 6.23 -5.62
C GLY A 236 1.99 5.41 -4.41
N LEU A 237 1.42 5.67 -3.24
CA LEU A 237 1.84 5.05 -1.99
C LEU A 237 0.74 4.13 -1.45
N LEU A 238 1.04 2.82 -1.31
CA LEU A 238 0.14 1.80 -0.80
C LEU A 238 0.46 1.44 0.65
N GLY A 239 -0.58 1.06 1.37
CA GLY A 239 -0.51 0.26 2.58
C GLY A 239 -1.18 -1.09 2.32
N VAL A 240 -0.60 -2.17 2.83
CA VAL A 240 -1.06 -3.54 2.61
C VAL A 240 -0.82 -4.38 3.86
N SER A 241 -1.50 -5.52 3.99
CA SER A 241 -1.26 -6.41 5.12
C SER A 241 -0.17 -7.43 4.88
N ASP A 242 0.04 -7.85 3.63
CA ASP A 242 0.96 -8.95 3.29
C ASP A 242 0.65 -10.18 4.17
N GLU A 243 -0.67 -10.49 4.28
CA GLU A 243 -1.16 -11.50 5.21
C GLU A 243 -0.82 -12.91 4.72
N HIS A 244 -0.21 -13.69 5.60
CA HIS A 244 0.17 -15.09 5.37
C HIS A 244 -0.61 -16.07 6.26
N GLY A 245 -1.36 -15.57 7.23
CA GLY A 245 -2.25 -16.38 8.07
C GLY A 245 -3.65 -16.52 7.44
N PRO A 246 -4.56 -17.20 8.13
CA PRO A 246 -5.95 -17.37 7.68
C PRO A 246 -6.86 -16.20 8.06
N GLU A 247 -6.34 -15.14 8.66
CA GLU A 247 -7.13 -14.03 9.23
C GLU A 247 -7.06 -12.77 8.36
N TRP A 248 -7.31 -12.92 7.05
CA TRP A 248 -7.31 -11.81 6.12
C TRP A 248 -8.29 -10.70 6.48
N GLY A 249 -7.89 -9.47 6.23
CA GLY A 249 -8.71 -8.30 6.51
C GLY A 249 -8.83 -7.97 8.00
N PHE A 250 -7.97 -8.56 8.84
CA PHE A 250 -7.94 -8.33 10.28
C PHE A 250 -7.93 -6.83 10.60
N SER A 251 -8.72 -6.41 11.61
CA SER A 251 -8.94 -5.01 11.97
C SER A 251 -7.81 -4.36 12.78
N GLY A 252 -6.68 -5.05 12.97
CA GLY A 252 -5.50 -4.55 13.66
C GLY A 252 -4.84 -3.37 12.92
N PRO A 253 -3.79 -2.76 13.47
CA PRO A 253 -3.08 -1.63 12.86
C PRO A 253 -2.16 -2.10 11.72
N THR A 254 -2.67 -2.92 10.82
CA THR A 254 -1.97 -3.37 9.63
C THR A 254 -2.18 -2.40 8.48
N GLY A 255 -1.22 -2.36 7.54
CA GLY A 255 -1.33 -1.54 6.35
C GLY A 255 -2.57 -1.88 5.54
N ARG A 256 -3.20 -0.86 4.98
CA ARG A 256 -4.28 -0.93 4.00
C ARG A 256 -4.31 0.33 3.16
N SER A 257 -5.07 0.32 2.10
CA SER A 257 -5.15 1.46 1.17
C SER A 257 -6.56 2.00 1.08
N GLY A 258 -6.68 3.31 0.84
CA GLY A 258 -7.92 3.94 0.40
C GLY A 258 -7.78 4.37 -1.05
N LEU A 259 -8.66 3.90 -1.93
CA LEU A 259 -8.67 4.22 -3.35
C LEU A 259 -9.88 5.10 -3.69
N TRP A 260 -9.66 6.17 -4.41
CA TRP A 260 -10.70 7.05 -4.94
C TRP A 260 -11.06 6.62 -6.36
N VAL A 261 -12.10 5.82 -6.49
CA VAL A 261 -12.54 5.22 -7.77
C VAL A 261 -13.70 6.00 -8.39
N THR A 262 -13.77 6.01 -9.70
CA THR A 262 -14.92 6.55 -10.46
C THR A 262 -16.06 5.55 -10.51
N GLU A 263 -15.74 4.26 -10.42
CA GLU A 263 -16.67 3.15 -10.44
C GLU A 263 -16.19 2.03 -9.54
N HIS A 264 -17.08 1.40 -8.76
CA HIS A 264 -16.75 0.23 -7.96
C HIS A 264 -16.72 -1.03 -8.84
N SER A 265 -15.62 -1.19 -9.56
CA SER A 265 -15.37 -2.31 -10.47
C SER A 265 -13.86 -2.51 -10.64
N ARG A 266 -13.44 -3.66 -11.17
CA ARG A 266 -12.03 -3.91 -11.53
C ARG A 266 -11.48 -2.81 -12.46
N ALA A 267 -12.28 -2.32 -13.40
CA ALA A 267 -11.88 -1.27 -14.32
C ALA A 267 -11.66 0.07 -13.59
N GLY A 268 -12.57 0.45 -12.69
CA GLY A 268 -12.45 1.66 -11.89
C GLY A 268 -11.28 1.59 -10.90
N VAL A 269 -11.01 0.42 -10.31
CA VAL A 269 -9.83 0.20 -9.46
C VAL A 269 -8.54 0.34 -10.26
N ALA A 270 -8.44 -0.31 -11.42
CA ALA A 270 -7.27 -0.21 -12.29
C ALA A 270 -7.04 1.24 -12.77
N GLU A 271 -8.10 1.98 -13.04
CA GLU A 271 -8.03 3.40 -13.41
C GLU A 271 -7.53 4.26 -12.25
N ALA A 272 -8.04 4.05 -11.02
CA ALA A 272 -7.59 4.78 -9.83
C ALA A 272 -6.10 4.51 -9.52
N LEU A 273 -5.65 3.26 -9.67
CA LEU A 273 -4.24 2.90 -9.51
C LEU A 273 -3.35 3.59 -10.55
N ARG A 274 -3.76 3.63 -11.84
CA ARG A 274 -3.03 4.38 -12.89
C ARG A 274 -2.99 5.88 -12.62
N ALA A 275 -4.06 6.43 -12.12
CA ALA A 275 -4.14 7.84 -11.76
C ALA A 275 -3.46 8.16 -10.42
N ARG A 276 -2.97 7.16 -9.69
CA ARG A 276 -2.38 7.30 -8.34
C ARG A 276 -3.34 8.02 -7.37
N ARG A 277 -4.66 7.83 -7.54
CA ARG A 277 -5.68 8.41 -6.66
C ARG A 277 -5.94 7.50 -5.46
N PHE A 278 -4.92 7.30 -4.67
CA PHE A 278 -4.96 6.46 -3.47
C PHE A 278 -3.97 6.91 -2.41
N PHE A 279 -4.16 6.40 -1.22
CA PHE A 279 -3.31 6.69 -0.07
C PHE A 279 -3.08 5.41 0.75
N ALA A 280 -1.92 5.35 1.41
CA ALA A 280 -1.61 4.32 2.41
C ALA A 280 -2.17 4.72 3.77
N THR A 281 -2.66 3.78 4.57
CA THR A 281 -3.06 4.00 5.96
C THR A 281 -2.90 2.74 6.81
N ARG A 282 -2.83 2.92 8.14
CA ARG A 282 -2.93 1.85 9.15
C ARG A 282 -4.25 1.90 9.90
N VAL A 283 -5.11 2.83 9.57
CA VAL A 283 -6.36 3.08 10.29
C VAL A 283 -7.54 2.58 9.47
N ALA A 284 -8.25 1.58 9.99
CA ALA A 284 -9.46 1.07 9.36
C ALA A 284 -10.52 2.17 9.21
N GLY A 285 -11.08 2.32 8.00
CA GLY A 285 -12.13 3.28 7.74
C GLY A 285 -11.66 4.75 7.69
N LEU A 286 -10.35 5.02 7.71
CA LEU A 286 -9.83 6.37 7.53
C LEU A 286 -10.12 6.87 6.12
N ARG A 287 -10.68 8.08 6.02
CA ARG A 287 -10.80 8.83 4.77
C ARG A 287 -9.74 9.92 4.75
N VAL A 288 -8.92 9.90 3.70
CA VAL A 288 -7.99 10.99 3.38
C VAL A 288 -8.20 11.38 1.93
N ASP A 289 -8.50 12.64 1.67
CA ASP A 289 -8.41 13.24 0.36
C ASP A 289 -7.61 14.53 0.44
N ALA A 290 -6.78 14.80 -0.55
CA ALA A 290 -5.94 15.98 -0.54
C ALA A 290 -5.73 16.54 -1.93
N THR A 291 -5.61 17.87 -2.00
CA THR A 291 -5.22 18.59 -3.21
C THR A 291 -4.04 19.50 -2.93
N ALA A 292 -3.18 19.69 -3.95
CA ALA A 292 -2.14 20.71 -3.99
C ALA A 292 -2.33 21.55 -5.24
N GLY A 293 -2.39 22.87 -5.11
CA GLY A 293 -2.72 23.78 -6.21
C GLY A 293 -4.04 23.44 -6.91
N GLY A 294 -5.03 22.92 -6.16
CA GLY A 294 -6.31 22.46 -6.70
C GLY A 294 -6.31 21.10 -7.40
N LEU A 295 -5.15 20.45 -7.53
CA LEU A 295 -5.01 19.13 -8.15
C LEU A 295 -4.95 18.04 -7.09
N ARG A 296 -5.68 16.96 -7.27
CA ARG A 296 -5.73 15.82 -6.36
C ARG A 296 -4.40 15.07 -6.30
N MET A 297 -4.12 14.36 -5.20
CA MET A 297 -2.97 13.47 -5.08
C MET A 297 -2.82 12.55 -6.30
N GLY A 298 -1.59 12.21 -6.67
CA GLY A 298 -1.24 11.44 -7.86
C GLY A 298 -1.05 12.30 -9.13
N SER A 299 -1.44 13.58 -9.09
CA SER A 299 -1.40 14.47 -10.24
C SER A 299 -0.01 15.05 -10.52
N VAL A 300 0.18 15.49 -11.77
CA VAL A 300 1.33 16.34 -12.13
C VAL A 300 0.95 17.80 -11.87
N LEU A 301 1.66 18.43 -10.95
CA LEU A 301 1.51 19.85 -10.63
C LEU A 301 2.51 20.66 -11.46
N ARG A 302 2.00 21.48 -12.38
CA ARG A 302 2.84 22.45 -13.10
C ARG A 302 3.09 23.64 -12.17
N HIS A 303 4.32 23.75 -11.73
CA HIS A 303 4.72 24.75 -10.76
C HIS A 303 6.23 24.97 -10.83
N THR A 304 6.67 26.21 -10.85
CA THR A 304 8.10 26.56 -10.88
C THR A 304 8.57 27.07 -9.53
N ASP A 305 7.88 28.06 -8.97
CA ASP A 305 8.24 28.68 -7.72
C ASP A 305 7.05 29.42 -7.10
N GLY A 306 7.03 29.54 -5.76
CA GLY A 306 6.05 30.29 -5.01
C GLY A 306 5.16 29.44 -4.10
N PRO A 307 4.07 30.02 -3.56
CA PRO A 307 3.18 29.34 -2.62
C PRO A 307 2.25 28.35 -3.33
N VAL A 308 2.13 27.16 -2.77
CA VAL A 308 1.16 26.14 -3.16
C VAL A 308 0.14 25.93 -2.05
N GLU A 309 -1.15 26.11 -2.36
CA GLU A 309 -2.21 25.79 -1.39
C GLU A 309 -2.42 24.29 -1.33
N PHE A 310 -2.40 23.72 -0.13
CA PHE A 310 -2.84 22.38 0.18
C PHE A 310 -4.22 22.41 0.83
N VAL A 311 -5.08 21.47 0.45
CA VAL A 311 -6.35 21.22 1.12
C VAL A 311 -6.39 19.76 1.50
N LEU A 312 -6.59 19.48 2.78
CA LEU A 312 -6.65 18.14 3.35
C LEU A 312 -8.04 17.89 3.95
N ASP A 313 -8.74 16.90 3.43
CA ASP A 313 -9.97 16.34 3.99
C ASP A 313 -9.63 15.03 4.71
N ILE A 314 -9.72 15.05 6.05
CA ILE A 314 -9.45 13.86 6.86
C ILE A 314 -10.65 13.53 7.75
N GLU A 315 -11.07 12.27 7.74
CA GLU A 315 -12.12 11.74 8.61
C GLU A 315 -11.86 10.27 8.92
N GLY A 316 -12.17 9.84 10.12
CA GLY A 316 -11.98 8.47 10.57
C GLY A 316 -13.22 7.87 11.22
N ALA A 317 -13.07 6.66 11.74
CA ALA A 317 -14.07 6.04 12.60
C ALA A 317 -14.38 6.92 13.82
N PRO A 318 -15.52 6.71 14.54
CA PRO A 318 -15.95 7.57 15.63
C PRO A 318 -14.87 7.86 16.70
N GLY A 319 -14.01 6.92 17.02
CA GLY A 319 -12.90 7.10 17.98
C GLY A 319 -11.76 8.00 17.48
N TRP A 320 -11.77 8.40 16.22
CA TRP A 320 -10.77 9.28 15.61
C TRP A 320 -11.24 10.72 15.49
N ILE A 321 -12.55 10.96 15.47
CA ILE A 321 -13.12 12.30 15.28
C ILE A 321 -12.65 13.24 16.41
N GLY A 322 -12.11 14.39 16.01
CA GLY A 322 -11.59 15.40 16.92
C GLY A 322 -10.15 15.19 17.39
N ARG A 323 -9.52 14.03 17.10
CA ARG A 323 -8.09 13.80 17.43
C ARG A 323 -7.22 14.84 16.72
N LYS A 324 -6.25 15.35 17.45
CA LYS A 324 -5.19 16.21 16.90
C LYS A 324 -4.18 15.34 16.20
N LEU A 325 -3.85 15.70 14.98
CA LEU A 325 -2.88 15.04 14.12
C LEU A 325 -1.96 16.11 13.52
N GLN A 326 -0.91 15.67 12.85
CA GLN A 326 -0.03 16.54 12.09
C GLN A 326 -0.09 16.17 10.61
N ALA A 327 -0.31 17.16 9.75
CA ALA A 327 -0.03 17.07 8.33
C ALA A 327 1.40 17.56 8.09
N GLN A 328 2.26 16.69 7.57
CA GLN A 328 3.67 16.97 7.30
C GLN A 328 3.88 16.95 5.80
N VAL A 329 4.50 18.00 5.27
CA VAL A 329 4.82 18.13 3.85
C VAL A 329 6.22 17.59 3.61
N LEU A 330 6.31 16.45 2.94
CA LEU A 330 7.59 15.81 2.59
C LEU A 330 8.07 16.27 1.21
N ARG A 331 9.36 16.54 1.11
CA ARG A 331 10.06 16.90 -0.13
C ARG A 331 11.32 16.06 -0.29
N PRO A 332 11.91 15.97 -1.52
CA PRO A 332 13.17 15.30 -1.74
C PRO A 332 14.29 15.86 -0.85
N ASP A 333 14.99 14.97 -0.18
CA ASP A 333 16.27 15.23 0.48
C ASP A 333 17.00 13.90 0.68
N LEU A 334 18.26 13.93 1.07
CA LEU A 334 19.11 12.76 1.27
C LEU A 334 19.70 12.73 2.68
N PRO A 335 19.77 11.57 3.32
CA PRO A 335 19.30 10.24 2.85
C PRO A 335 17.81 9.99 3.08
N VAL A 336 17.10 10.88 3.73
CA VAL A 336 15.67 10.77 4.06
C VAL A 336 14.94 12.03 3.60
N PRO A 337 13.61 12.00 3.37
CA PRO A 337 12.90 13.17 2.90
C PRO A 337 12.93 14.30 3.92
N ALA A 338 13.07 15.54 3.48
CA ALA A 338 12.85 16.70 4.34
C ALA A 338 11.36 16.86 4.69
N VAL A 339 11.06 17.28 5.92
CA VAL A 339 9.76 17.81 6.31
C VAL A 339 9.84 19.32 6.24
N VAL A 340 9.26 19.92 5.21
CA VAL A 340 9.37 21.37 4.95
C VAL A 340 8.28 22.19 5.64
N ASP A 341 7.20 21.53 6.06
CA ASP A 341 6.14 22.16 6.85
C ASP A 341 5.39 21.12 7.72
N VAL A 342 4.90 21.58 8.88
CA VAL A 342 4.12 20.77 9.82
C VAL A 342 2.91 21.57 10.28
N VAL A 343 1.71 21.09 10.00
CA VAL A 343 0.46 21.78 10.33
C VAL A 343 -0.38 20.90 11.26
N GLU A 344 -0.86 21.46 12.39
CA GLU A 344 -1.84 20.77 13.23
C GLU A 344 -3.17 20.66 12.45
N VAL A 345 -3.70 19.45 12.36
CA VAL A 345 -4.99 19.16 11.74
C VAL A 345 -5.85 18.34 12.70
N ARG A 346 -7.16 18.34 12.48
CA ARG A 346 -8.08 17.53 13.28
C ARG A 346 -8.80 16.51 12.40
N CYS A 347 -8.86 15.29 12.88
CA CYS A 347 -9.71 14.28 12.24
C CYS A 347 -11.17 14.73 12.32
N GLY A 348 -11.85 14.79 11.17
CA GLY A 348 -13.19 15.34 11.02
C GLY A 348 -13.22 16.70 10.29
N ASP A 349 -12.08 17.34 10.09
CA ASP A 349 -12.01 18.68 9.47
C ASP A 349 -11.53 18.63 8.01
N VAL A 350 -11.79 19.75 7.32
CA VAL A 350 -11.10 20.11 6.08
C VAL A 350 -10.16 21.27 6.42
N THR A 351 -8.86 21.03 6.30
CA THR A 351 -7.83 22.01 6.62
C THR A 351 -7.21 22.56 5.34
N ARG A 352 -6.97 23.89 5.30
CA ARG A 352 -6.27 24.58 4.20
C ARG A 352 -5.01 25.23 4.76
N PHE A 353 -3.91 25.09 4.03
CA PHE A 353 -2.64 25.73 4.37
C PHE A 353 -1.80 25.94 3.12
N THR A 354 -0.81 26.82 3.20
CA THR A 354 0.01 27.21 2.06
C THR A 354 1.47 26.99 2.37
N VAL A 355 2.19 26.34 1.46
CA VAL A 355 3.61 26.03 1.60
C VAL A 355 4.39 26.68 0.47
N PRO A 356 5.44 27.46 0.73
CA PRO A 356 6.38 27.89 -0.30
C PRO A 356 7.07 26.66 -0.91
N MET A 357 7.08 26.58 -2.24
CA MET A 357 7.66 25.45 -2.95
C MET A 357 8.39 25.94 -4.19
N SER A 358 9.53 25.33 -4.49
CA SER A 358 10.24 25.51 -5.76
C SER A 358 10.50 24.16 -6.41
N ILE A 359 10.52 24.11 -7.74
CA ILE A 359 10.93 22.91 -8.49
C ILE A 359 12.40 22.61 -8.29
N ASP A 360 13.23 23.62 -7.97
CA ASP A 360 14.65 23.44 -7.68
C ASP A 360 14.90 22.63 -6.41
N ASP A 361 13.91 22.59 -5.48
CA ASP A 361 13.94 21.75 -4.27
C ASP A 361 13.55 20.29 -4.56
N GLY A 362 13.28 19.94 -5.84
CA GLY A 362 12.96 18.59 -6.30
C GLY A 362 11.58 18.45 -6.94
N HIS A 363 11.34 17.27 -7.49
CA HIS A 363 10.24 17.02 -8.43
C HIS A 363 9.02 16.31 -7.84
N TRP A 364 8.91 16.17 -6.51
CA TRP A 364 7.76 15.57 -5.86
C TRP A 364 7.48 16.17 -4.48
N THR A 365 6.26 16.00 -4.03
CA THR A 365 5.84 16.28 -2.66
C THR A 365 4.79 15.26 -2.21
N VAL A 366 4.79 14.92 -0.92
CA VAL A 366 3.87 13.98 -0.28
C VAL A 366 3.33 14.62 0.99
N LEU A 367 2.03 14.43 1.29
CA LEU A 367 1.50 14.68 2.61
C LEU A 367 1.53 13.39 3.43
N ARG A 368 2.22 13.46 4.57
CA ARG A 368 2.19 12.45 5.62
C ARG A 368 1.28 12.95 6.74
N VAL A 369 0.33 12.15 7.15
CA VAL A 369 -0.48 12.41 8.34
C VAL A 369 0.05 11.55 9.47
N ALA A 370 0.32 12.18 10.63
CA ALA A 370 0.95 11.50 11.76
C ALA A 370 0.25 11.80 13.09
N ASP A 371 0.36 10.87 14.02
CA ASP A 371 0.00 11.04 15.41
C ASP A 371 1.19 11.67 16.18
N PRO A 372 1.07 12.90 16.68
CA PRO A 372 2.18 13.56 17.38
C PRO A 372 2.50 12.93 18.74
N GLU A 373 1.59 12.12 19.30
CA GLU A 373 1.74 11.52 20.62
C GLU A 373 2.37 10.12 20.58
N ALA A 374 2.51 9.54 19.39
CA ALA A 374 3.09 8.21 19.19
C ALA A 374 4.42 8.29 18.43
N LEU A 375 5.34 7.39 18.74
CA LEU A 375 6.65 7.34 18.09
C LEU A 375 6.63 6.34 16.92
N ASN A 376 7.38 6.66 15.87
CA ASN A 376 7.61 5.72 14.78
C ASN A 376 8.43 4.52 15.28
N SER A 377 8.00 3.31 14.96
CA SER A 377 8.70 2.07 15.31
C SER A 377 10.08 1.97 14.64
N THR A 378 10.25 2.60 13.48
CA THR A 378 11.51 2.67 12.73
C THR A 378 11.93 4.15 12.62
N PRO A 379 12.61 4.72 13.64
CA PRO A 379 12.93 6.14 13.64
C PRO A 379 14.03 6.48 12.64
N GLY A 380 13.92 7.68 12.06
CA GLY A 380 14.92 8.32 11.22
C GLY A 380 16.01 9.07 12.01
N PRO A 381 16.64 10.07 11.40
CA PRO A 381 17.63 10.91 12.07
C PRO A 381 17.12 11.51 13.39
N ALA A 382 18.04 11.71 14.34
CA ALA A 382 17.68 12.36 15.60
C ALA A 382 16.99 13.70 15.38
N ASN A 383 15.90 13.96 16.10
CA ASN A 383 15.08 15.17 15.98
C ASN A 383 14.38 15.36 14.61
N HIS A 384 14.33 14.35 13.76
CA HIS A 384 13.58 14.46 12.51
C HIS A 384 12.09 14.61 12.80
N PRO A 385 11.36 15.60 12.19
CA PRO A 385 9.96 15.87 12.51
C PRO A 385 9.03 14.69 12.24
N ALA A 386 9.39 13.77 11.33
CA ALA A 386 8.63 12.57 11.02
C ALA A 386 8.98 11.35 11.90
N ASN A 387 9.66 11.52 13.04
CA ASN A 387 9.90 10.45 14.01
C ASN A 387 8.66 10.08 14.85
N ASN A 388 7.54 10.76 14.62
CA ASN A 388 6.23 10.36 15.15
C ASN A 388 5.58 9.27 14.27
N GLU A 389 4.55 8.61 14.79
CA GLU A 389 3.86 7.53 14.09
C GLU A 389 3.06 8.04 12.89
N ALA A 390 3.33 7.51 11.70
CA ALA A 390 2.50 7.77 10.53
C ALA A 390 1.19 6.98 10.60
N ILE A 391 0.08 7.63 10.28
CA ILE A 391 -1.22 7.00 10.12
C ILE A 391 -1.68 6.97 8.66
N ALA A 392 -1.14 7.87 7.82
CA ALA A 392 -1.40 7.85 6.38
C ALA A 392 -0.31 8.58 5.58
N TYR A 393 -0.15 8.16 4.32
CA TYR A 393 0.62 8.82 3.29
C TYR A 393 -0.25 9.00 2.06
N THR A 394 -0.38 10.23 1.55
CA THR A 394 -0.99 10.45 0.22
C THR A 394 -0.08 9.96 -0.89
N SER A 395 -0.62 9.60 -2.03
CA SER A 395 0.19 9.52 -3.25
C SER A 395 0.83 10.88 -3.56
N PRO A 396 2.04 10.90 -4.17
CA PRO A 396 2.76 12.14 -4.44
C PRO A 396 2.04 13.05 -5.43
N TRP A 397 2.30 14.36 -5.34
CA TRP A 397 2.22 15.26 -6.49
C TRP A 397 3.59 15.32 -7.15
N PHE A 398 3.62 15.21 -8.48
CA PHE A 398 4.84 15.25 -9.27
C PHE A 398 4.99 16.64 -9.88
N LEU A 399 6.02 17.38 -9.46
CA LEU A 399 6.25 18.73 -9.94
C LEU A 399 6.91 18.72 -11.34
N LYS A 400 6.44 19.62 -12.17
CA LYS A 400 6.99 19.85 -13.52
C LYS A 400 6.95 21.35 -13.81
N ALA A 401 8.03 21.88 -14.41
CA ALA A 401 8.09 23.24 -14.93
C ALA A 401 7.06 23.48 -16.06
#